data_3057a3a66e34a867b63a36b4c6921d80
#
_entry.id   3057a3a66e34a867b63a36b4c6921d80
#
_cell.length_a   1.000
_cell.length_b   1.000
_cell.length_c   1.000
_cell.angle_alpha   90.00
_cell.angle_beta   90.00
_cell.angle_gamma   90.00
#
_symmetry.space_group_name_H-M   'P 1'
#
loop_
_entity.id
_entity.type
_entity.pdbx_description
1 polymer ?
#
loop_
_entity_poly.entity_id
_entity_poly.type
_entity_poly.pdbx_seq_one_letter_code
_entity_poly.pdbx_strand_id
1 'polypeptide(L)'
;MLVISLLGMLGLMLVCMLLMRKFLRPVRLYSEAALKIAEGNFNTPLPHMRDHNELWALGNSLDHMQQSLGRYIDELTTTTREKGRIESELNIASKIQMSLIPKIFPPYPDRDDIDVYGSLIPAKAVGGDLYDFFLRDEKFFFCVGDVSGKGVPASLVMAITRSLLRIVASQESRPDRIVTSLNNSMSEMNESNMFVTLFVGVLDLPTGRFRYCNAGHNAPVIIDGSDKSVAMLDVKPNLPIAILQGMKFEMQETIINPGTCLFMYTDGLTEAENKAKDLFGDDRMLAELTKTKDQSSKEQITRMLEAVHTFVDGAEQSDDLTMIAVKYKRKQRDTKFYRKITLHNDIRETPRIADFMDDIVGETGIDMALSASLNLALEEAVVNVMNYAYPEGQTGNIVLEAYANEERLKFVISDNGVPFDPTTTAEPDVAASIEDRSIGGLGIFLVRHLMDSVNYERVGGENILTLRKNLTTTKP
;
A
#
# COMPACT_ATOMS: atom_id res chain seq x y z
N MET A 1 -25.89 44.40 -97.14
CA MET A 1 -24.80 44.67 -96.17
C MET A 1 -25.24 44.46 -94.77
N LEU A 2 -26.32 45.03 -94.26
CA LEU A 2 -26.80 44.90 -92.86
C LEU A 2 -27.12 43.45 -92.43
N VAL A 3 -27.76 42.62 -93.26
CA VAL A 3 -28.12 41.22 -92.96
C VAL A 3 -26.86 40.33 -92.82
N ILE A 4 -25.82 40.53 -93.66
CA ILE A 4 -24.56 39.78 -93.58
C ILE A 4 -23.80 40.14 -92.31
N SER A 5 -23.80 41.41 -91.94
CA SER A 5 -23.18 41.86 -90.68
C SER A 5 -23.88 41.31 -89.47
N LEU A 6 -25.20 41.21 -89.44
CA LEU A 6 -25.99 40.64 -88.32
C LEU A 6 -25.73 39.17 -88.20
N LEU A 7 -25.71 38.42 -89.36
CA LEU A 7 -25.36 36.97 -89.30
C LEU A 7 -23.93 36.71 -88.82
N GLY A 8 -22.96 37.56 -89.23
CA GLY A 8 -21.57 37.43 -88.73
C GLY A 8 -21.47 37.70 -87.24
N MET A 9 -22.23 38.67 -86.73
CA MET A 9 -22.25 38.97 -85.29
C MET A 9 -22.91 37.84 -84.45
N LEU A 10 -24.02 37.29 -85.01
CA LEU A 10 -24.65 36.12 -84.36
C LEU A 10 -23.77 34.88 -84.36
N GLY A 11 -23.01 34.66 -85.47
CA GLY A 11 -22.04 33.58 -85.57
C GLY A 11 -20.88 33.73 -84.54
N LEU A 12 -20.34 34.99 -84.48
CA LEU A 12 -19.29 35.29 -83.49
C LEU A 12 -19.80 35.12 -82.05
N MET A 13 -21.02 35.60 -81.78
CA MET A 13 -21.63 35.42 -80.43
C MET A 13 -21.85 33.97 -80.08
N LEU A 14 -22.29 33.10 -81.01
CA LEU A 14 -22.42 31.71 -80.84
C LEU A 14 -21.09 31.02 -80.55
N VAL A 15 -20.03 31.34 -81.30
CA VAL A 15 -18.68 30.85 -81.10
C VAL A 15 -18.16 31.26 -79.71
N CYS A 16 -18.30 32.54 -79.34
CA CYS A 16 -17.93 33.06 -78.05
C CYS A 16 -18.69 32.31 -76.91
N MET A 17 -19.99 32.06 -77.07
CA MET A 17 -20.80 31.32 -76.08
C MET A 17 -20.36 29.86 -75.95
N LEU A 18 -20.01 29.22 -77.08
CA LEU A 18 -19.49 27.83 -77.04
C LEU A 18 -18.12 27.74 -76.36
N LEU A 19 -17.22 28.70 -76.68
CA LEU A 19 -15.92 28.84 -76.06
C LEU A 19 -16.07 29.08 -74.52
N MET A 20 -16.90 30.07 -74.15
CA MET A 20 -17.16 30.35 -72.74
C MET A 20 -17.70 29.10 -72.00
N ARG A 21 -18.63 28.38 -72.60
CA ARG A 21 -19.15 27.13 -72.01
C ARG A 21 -18.06 26.07 -71.86
N LYS A 22 -17.16 25.93 -72.83
CA LYS A 22 -16.04 25.00 -72.80
C LYS A 22 -15.03 25.29 -71.66
N PHE A 23 -14.73 26.59 -71.42
CA PHE A 23 -13.75 27.02 -70.41
C PHE A 23 -14.37 27.21 -69.01
N LEU A 24 -15.56 27.72 -68.88
CA LEU A 24 -16.18 28.00 -67.55
C LEU A 24 -16.82 26.81 -66.93
N ARG A 25 -17.28 25.81 -67.65
CA ARG A 25 -17.89 24.61 -67.11
C ARG A 25 -16.94 23.80 -66.21
N PRO A 26 -15.68 23.53 -66.61
CA PRO A 26 -14.71 22.86 -65.77
C PRO A 26 -14.38 23.60 -64.45
N VAL A 27 -14.22 24.95 -64.57
CA VAL A 27 -13.96 25.82 -63.40
C VAL A 27 -15.07 25.67 -62.35
N ARG A 28 -16.33 25.67 -62.79
CA ARG A 28 -17.49 25.48 -61.94
C ARG A 28 -17.48 24.09 -61.25
N LEU A 29 -17.15 23.03 -62.02
CA LEU A 29 -17.07 21.66 -61.48
C LEU A 29 -15.94 21.52 -60.45
N TYR A 30 -14.77 22.15 -60.66
CA TYR A 30 -13.68 22.19 -59.67
C TYR A 30 -14.09 22.98 -58.42
N SER A 31 -14.83 24.08 -58.57
CA SER A 31 -15.34 24.87 -57.45
C SER A 31 -16.33 24.05 -56.61
N GLU A 32 -17.26 23.34 -57.28
CA GLU A 32 -18.23 22.47 -56.60
C GLU A 32 -17.54 21.27 -55.90
N ALA A 33 -16.51 20.70 -56.53
CA ALA A 33 -15.72 19.63 -55.91
C ALA A 33 -14.89 20.16 -54.71
N ALA A 34 -14.25 21.33 -54.83
CA ALA A 34 -13.52 21.94 -53.73
C ALA A 34 -14.40 22.27 -52.54
N LEU A 35 -15.67 22.71 -52.75
CA LEU A 35 -16.63 22.90 -51.67
C LEU A 35 -16.96 21.56 -50.95
N LYS A 36 -17.18 20.48 -51.69
CA LYS A 36 -17.43 19.16 -51.11
C LYS A 36 -16.22 18.63 -50.33
N ILE A 37 -15.00 18.87 -50.82
CA ILE A 37 -13.77 18.52 -50.10
C ILE A 37 -13.68 19.35 -48.81
N ALA A 38 -14.02 20.64 -48.84
CA ALA A 38 -14.07 21.49 -47.64
C ALA A 38 -15.12 21.03 -46.60
N GLU A 39 -16.23 20.40 -47.06
CA GLU A 39 -17.24 19.78 -46.23
C GLU A 39 -16.82 18.39 -45.68
N GLY A 40 -15.59 17.96 -45.99
CA GLY A 40 -15.03 16.66 -45.48
C GLY A 40 -15.25 15.48 -46.42
N ASN A 41 -15.78 15.66 -47.64
CA ASN A 41 -15.94 14.59 -48.63
C ASN A 41 -14.71 14.44 -49.50
N PHE A 42 -13.67 13.76 -49.01
CA PHE A 42 -12.40 13.56 -49.69
C PHE A 42 -12.45 12.50 -50.81
N ASN A 43 -13.61 11.86 -51.08
CA ASN A 43 -13.79 10.92 -52.19
C ASN A 43 -14.54 11.52 -53.37
N THR A 44 -14.69 12.85 -53.43
CA THR A 44 -15.39 13.54 -54.51
C THR A 44 -14.59 13.40 -55.82
N PRO A 45 -15.18 12.85 -56.91
CA PRO A 45 -14.49 12.70 -58.17
C PRO A 45 -14.20 14.09 -58.81
N LEU A 46 -12.96 14.30 -59.17
CA LEU A 46 -12.52 15.52 -59.87
C LEU A 46 -12.72 15.36 -61.39
N PRO A 47 -13.09 16.46 -62.13
CA PRO A 47 -13.23 16.42 -63.56
C PRO A 47 -11.92 16.08 -64.27
N HIS A 48 -11.94 15.09 -65.17
CA HIS A 48 -10.76 14.73 -65.95
C HIS A 48 -10.61 15.62 -67.19
N MET A 49 -9.51 16.34 -67.26
CA MET A 49 -9.19 17.19 -68.41
C MET A 49 -8.25 16.46 -69.36
N ARG A 50 -8.58 16.51 -70.68
CA ARG A 50 -7.73 15.91 -71.77
C ARG A 50 -6.60 16.80 -72.23
N ASP A 51 -6.80 18.12 -72.15
CA ASP A 51 -5.81 19.12 -72.60
C ASP A 51 -4.90 19.53 -71.44
N HIS A 52 -3.58 19.47 -71.61
CA HIS A 52 -2.54 19.85 -70.65
C HIS A 52 -2.40 21.37 -70.54
N ASN A 53 -3.42 22.02 -69.99
CA ASN A 53 -3.47 23.47 -69.80
C ASN A 53 -3.51 23.79 -68.26
N GLU A 54 -3.71 25.09 -67.96
CA GLU A 54 -3.78 25.57 -66.55
C GLU A 54 -4.88 24.91 -65.75
N LEU A 55 -6.00 24.53 -66.40
CA LEU A 55 -7.09 23.81 -65.73
C LEU A 55 -6.73 22.38 -65.41
N TRP A 56 -5.94 21.72 -66.24
CA TRP A 56 -5.38 20.43 -65.97
C TRP A 56 -4.41 20.47 -64.74
N ALA A 57 -3.50 21.50 -64.73
CA ALA A 57 -2.61 21.73 -63.62
C ALA A 57 -3.36 22.00 -62.30
N LEU A 58 -4.45 22.79 -62.35
CA LEU A 58 -5.32 23.04 -61.22
C LEU A 58 -6.00 21.73 -60.72
N GLY A 59 -6.52 20.91 -61.67
CA GLY A 59 -7.13 19.63 -61.35
C GLY A 59 -6.18 18.68 -60.63
N ASN A 60 -4.94 18.55 -61.14
CA ASN A 60 -3.90 17.73 -60.48
C ASN A 60 -3.53 18.26 -59.10
N SER A 61 -3.43 19.59 -58.96
CA SER A 61 -3.15 20.18 -57.63
C SER A 61 -4.26 19.92 -56.64
N LEU A 62 -5.53 19.99 -57.06
CA LEU A 62 -6.70 19.63 -56.23
C LEU A 62 -6.72 18.15 -55.89
N ASP A 63 -6.37 17.27 -56.85
CA ASP A 63 -6.30 15.81 -56.62
C ASP A 63 -5.23 15.47 -55.57
N HIS A 64 -4.02 16.02 -55.74
CA HIS A 64 -2.95 15.87 -54.74
C HIS A 64 -3.35 16.40 -53.38
N MET A 65 -4.02 17.55 -53.29
CA MET A 65 -4.50 18.12 -52.04
C MET A 65 -5.56 17.21 -51.41
N GLN A 66 -6.54 16.73 -52.18
CA GLN A 66 -7.60 15.82 -51.73
C GLN A 66 -7.01 14.51 -51.16
N GLN A 67 -6.08 13.88 -51.87
CA GLN A 67 -5.41 12.66 -51.43
C GLN A 67 -4.57 12.89 -50.17
N SER A 68 -3.87 14.03 -50.09
CA SER A 68 -3.05 14.35 -48.89
C SER A 68 -3.92 14.62 -47.67
N LEU A 69 -5.01 15.40 -47.84
CA LEU A 69 -5.97 15.63 -46.73
C LEU A 69 -6.64 14.35 -46.29
N GLY A 70 -7.05 13.48 -47.23
CA GLY A 70 -7.63 12.15 -46.87
C GLY A 70 -6.66 11.33 -46.01
N ARG A 71 -5.38 11.23 -46.41
CA ARG A 71 -4.36 10.51 -45.63
C ARG A 71 -4.14 11.13 -44.25
N TYR A 72 -4.04 12.44 -44.13
CA TYR A 72 -3.86 13.12 -42.83
C TYR A 72 -5.05 12.88 -41.89
N ILE A 73 -6.27 12.92 -42.43
CA ILE A 73 -7.47 12.67 -41.62
C ILE A 73 -7.52 11.18 -41.12
N ASP A 74 -7.19 10.23 -41.99
CA ASP A 74 -7.12 8.82 -41.63
C ASP A 74 -6.04 8.56 -40.57
N GLU A 75 -4.85 9.12 -40.76
CA GLU A 75 -3.74 9.02 -39.81
C GLU A 75 -4.11 9.65 -38.45
N LEU A 76 -4.67 10.86 -38.47
CA LEU A 76 -5.13 11.55 -37.26
C LEU A 76 -6.23 10.78 -36.54
N THR A 77 -7.20 10.22 -37.29
CA THR A 77 -8.30 9.44 -36.74
C THR A 77 -7.78 8.15 -36.08
N THR A 78 -6.86 7.47 -36.76
CA THR A 78 -6.24 6.23 -36.24
C THR A 78 -5.45 6.52 -34.99
N THR A 79 -4.58 7.52 -35.00
CA THR A 79 -3.76 7.94 -33.85
C THR A 79 -4.63 8.36 -32.66
N THR A 80 -5.70 9.11 -32.92
CA THR A 80 -6.63 9.54 -31.86
C THR A 80 -7.37 8.33 -31.24
N ARG A 81 -7.77 7.36 -32.06
CA ARG A 81 -8.43 6.14 -31.59
C ARG A 81 -7.49 5.26 -30.77
N GLU A 82 -6.25 5.09 -31.22
CA GLU A 82 -5.20 4.36 -30.47
C GLU A 82 -4.88 5.04 -29.14
N LYS A 83 -4.71 6.37 -29.14
CA LYS A 83 -4.50 7.14 -27.92
C LYS A 83 -5.65 6.95 -26.93
N GLY A 84 -6.89 7.05 -27.38
CA GLY A 84 -8.07 6.84 -26.54
C GLY A 84 -8.15 5.41 -25.96
N ARG A 85 -7.72 4.39 -26.73
CA ARG A 85 -7.64 3.01 -26.24
C ARG A 85 -6.59 2.86 -25.14
N ILE A 86 -5.38 3.40 -25.38
CA ILE A 86 -4.29 3.36 -24.39
C ILE A 86 -4.69 4.09 -23.11
N GLU A 87 -5.30 5.26 -23.19
CA GLU A 87 -5.81 6.01 -22.04
C GLU A 87 -6.86 5.20 -21.26
N SER A 88 -7.75 4.50 -21.95
CA SER A 88 -8.74 3.62 -21.30
C SER A 88 -8.08 2.44 -20.57
N GLU A 89 -7.10 1.77 -21.19
CA GLU A 89 -6.33 0.68 -20.58
C GLU A 89 -5.55 1.16 -19.35
N LEU A 90 -4.90 2.33 -19.43
CA LEU A 90 -4.19 2.94 -18.30
C LEU A 90 -5.14 3.32 -17.16
N ASN A 91 -6.34 3.81 -17.44
CA ASN A 91 -7.36 4.09 -16.41
C ASN A 91 -7.81 2.82 -15.67
N ILE A 92 -7.92 1.69 -16.38
CA ILE A 92 -8.21 0.40 -15.74
C ILE A 92 -7.05 -0.04 -14.85
N ALA A 93 -5.82 0.03 -15.36
CA ALA A 93 -4.61 -0.29 -14.58
C ALA A 93 -4.51 0.57 -13.31
N SER A 94 -4.79 1.87 -13.42
CA SER A 94 -4.84 2.81 -12.28
C SER A 94 -5.85 2.37 -11.21
N LYS A 95 -7.07 2.01 -11.63
CA LYS A 95 -8.10 1.53 -10.69
C LYS A 95 -7.67 0.26 -9.98
N ILE A 96 -7.03 -0.67 -10.68
CA ILE A 96 -6.50 -1.91 -10.09
C ILE A 96 -5.39 -1.57 -9.09
N GLN A 97 -4.40 -0.77 -9.49
CA GLN A 97 -3.30 -0.35 -8.64
C GLN A 97 -3.81 0.34 -7.37
N MET A 98 -4.69 1.32 -7.53
CA MET A 98 -5.27 2.05 -6.41
C MET A 98 -6.16 1.19 -5.51
N SER A 99 -6.68 0.05 -5.98
CA SER A 99 -7.39 -0.91 -5.13
C SER A 99 -6.47 -1.71 -4.21
N LEU A 100 -5.19 -1.78 -4.53
CA LEU A 100 -4.18 -2.42 -3.68
C LEU A 100 -3.84 -1.54 -2.45
N ILE A 101 -3.91 -0.23 -2.56
CA ILE A 101 -3.54 0.72 -1.49
C ILE A 101 -4.70 0.84 -0.47
N PRO A 102 -4.42 0.83 0.84
CA PRO A 102 -5.44 1.05 1.87
C PRO A 102 -6.13 2.42 1.71
N LYS A 103 -7.47 2.44 1.68
CA LYS A 103 -8.28 3.66 1.45
C LYS A 103 -9.35 3.90 2.50
N ILE A 104 -9.61 2.91 3.35
CA ILE A 104 -10.66 3.00 4.37
C ILE A 104 -10.03 3.50 5.67
N PHE A 105 -10.47 4.66 6.14
CA PHE A 105 -10.00 5.29 7.35
C PHE A 105 -11.17 5.73 8.24
N PRO A 106 -11.15 5.47 9.57
CA PRO A 106 -10.12 4.72 10.28
C PRO A 106 -10.15 3.23 9.89
N PRO A 107 -8.98 2.57 9.74
CA PRO A 107 -8.92 1.16 9.34
C PRO A 107 -9.36 0.19 10.45
N TYR A 108 -9.28 0.64 11.68
CA TYR A 108 -9.62 -0.13 12.89
C TYR A 108 -10.54 0.72 13.79
N PRO A 109 -11.85 0.85 13.48
CA PRO A 109 -12.75 1.76 14.20
C PRO A 109 -12.92 1.40 15.69
N ASP A 110 -12.76 0.12 16.04
CA ASP A 110 -12.87 -0.38 17.42
C ASP A 110 -11.59 -0.20 18.25
N ARG A 111 -10.53 0.41 17.67
CA ARG A 111 -9.25 0.65 18.35
C ARG A 111 -9.02 2.15 18.54
N ASP A 112 -8.66 2.49 19.77
CA ASP A 112 -8.33 3.86 20.18
C ASP A 112 -6.82 4.10 20.40
N ASP A 113 -6.03 3.02 20.32
CA ASP A 113 -4.59 3.01 20.60
C ASP A 113 -3.72 3.39 19.40
N ILE A 114 -4.30 3.52 18.22
CA ILE A 114 -3.62 3.93 17.00
C ILE A 114 -4.51 4.81 16.13
N ASP A 115 -3.92 5.82 15.50
CA ASP A 115 -4.58 6.68 14.52
C ASP A 115 -3.71 6.74 13.26
N VAL A 116 -4.27 6.30 12.16
CA VAL A 116 -3.56 6.16 10.88
C VAL A 116 -4.32 6.86 9.78
N TYR A 117 -3.61 7.60 8.96
CA TYR A 117 -4.13 8.13 7.71
C TYR A 117 -3.04 8.15 6.65
N GLY A 118 -3.39 7.82 5.41
CA GLY A 118 -2.46 7.83 4.28
C GLY A 118 -3.09 8.46 3.04
N SER A 119 -2.26 9.04 2.20
CA SER A 119 -2.63 9.62 0.91
C SER A 119 -1.57 9.28 -0.12
N LEU A 120 -2.00 8.91 -1.32
CA LEU A 120 -1.17 8.68 -2.49
C LEU A 120 -1.84 9.34 -3.69
N ILE A 121 -1.14 10.27 -4.32
CA ILE A 121 -1.58 11.01 -5.52
C ILE A 121 -0.55 10.75 -6.62
N PRO A 122 -0.84 9.90 -7.59
CA PRO A 122 0.10 9.61 -8.67
C PRO A 122 0.30 10.84 -9.58
N ALA A 123 1.53 11.06 -10.06
CA ALA A 123 1.84 12.10 -11.05
C ALA A 123 1.34 11.74 -12.45
N LYS A 124 1.22 10.45 -12.76
CA LYS A 124 0.69 9.90 -14.00
C LYS A 124 -0.53 9.03 -13.74
N ALA A 125 -1.05 8.40 -14.78
CA ALA A 125 -2.17 7.47 -14.63
C ALA A 125 -1.88 6.34 -13.61
N VAL A 126 -0.64 5.85 -13.56
CA VAL A 126 -0.13 4.86 -12.59
C VAL A 126 1.23 5.30 -12.07
N GLY A 127 1.55 4.98 -10.81
CA GLY A 127 2.75 5.40 -10.11
C GLY A 127 3.61 4.25 -9.59
N GLY A 128 4.81 4.60 -9.08
CA GLY A 128 5.75 3.69 -8.42
C GLY A 128 5.58 3.62 -6.91
N ASP A 129 5.00 4.63 -6.33
CA ASP A 129 4.84 4.78 -4.89
C ASP A 129 3.91 3.76 -4.26
N LEU A 130 4.21 3.41 -3.03
CA LEU A 130 3.35 2.57 -2.20
C LEU A 130 3.38 3.00 -0.74
N TYR A 131 2.28 2.79 -0.08
CA TYR A 131 2.22 2.61 1.37
C TYR A 131 1.30 1.43 1.69
N ASP A 132 1.55 0.79 2.82
CA ASP A 132 0.68 -0.25 3.34
C ASP A 132 0.77 -0.31 4.86
N PHE A 133 -0.26 -0.87 5.48
CA PHE A 133 -0.27 -1.15 6.91
C PHE A 133 -1.25 -2.27 7.23
N PHE A 134 -0.98 -2.97 8.31
CA PHE A 134 -1.89 -3.97 8.87
C PHE A 134 -1.54 -4.29 10.32
N LEU A 135 -2.50 -4.89 11.00
CA LEU A 135 -2.36 -5.35 12.37
C LEU A 135 -2.25 -6.87 12.39
N ARG A 136 -1.28 -7.39 13.15
CA ARG A 136 -1.13 -8.81 13.47
C ARG A 136 -0.57 -8.95 14.88
N ASP A 137 -1.23 -9.73 15.75
CA ASP A 137 -0.76 -10.05 17.10
C ASP A 137 -0.36 -8.82 17.93
N GLU A 138 -1.22 -7.79 17.98
CA GLU A 138 -0.95 -6.51 18.64
C GLU A 138 0.28 -5.76 18.10
N LYS A 139 0.84 -6.18 16.98
CA LYS A 139 1.91 -5.48 16.27
C LYS A 139 1.34 -4.79 15.05
N PHE A 140 1.59 -3.50 14.94
CA PHE A 140 1.20 -2.70 13.79
C PHE A 140 2.35 -2.62 12.81
N PHE A 141 2.16 -3.23 11.65
CA PHE A 141 3.09 -3.22 10.53
C PHE A 141 2.73 -2.11 9.57
N PHE A 142 3.71 -1.36 9.11
CA PHE A 142 3.51 -0.31 8.12
C PHE A 142 4.75 -0.10 7.27
N CYS A 143 4.55 0.39 6.07
CA CYS A 143 5.63 0.72 5.15
C CYS A 143 5.27 1.91 4.27
N VAL A 144 6.31 2.53 3.73
CA VAL A 144 6.26 3.46 2.62
C VAL A 144 7.42 3.15 1.71
N GLY A 145 7.25 3.30 0.42
CA GLY A 145 8.32 3.02 -0.55
C GLY A 145 8.06 3.69 -1.89
N ASP A 146 9.13 3.83 -2.65
CA ASP A 146 9.12 4.37 -4.00
C ASP A 146 9.95 3.46 -4.92
N VAL A 147 9.40 3.17 -6.08
CA VAL A 147 10.03 2.34 -7.11
C VAL A 147 10.72 3.24 -8.13
N SER A 148 12.00 2.96 -8.39
CA SER A 148 12.77 3.68 -9.41
C SER A 148 12.05 3.68 -10.78
N GLY A 149 11.93 4.85 -11.41
CA GLY A 149 11.24 5.00 -12.68
C GLY A 149 9.77 5.34 -12.52
N LYS A 150 9.02 5.45 -13.64
CA LYS A 150 7.64 5.97 -13.64
C LYS A 150 6.74 5.17 -14.59
N GLY A 151 5.44 5.21 -14.33
CA GLY A 151 4.43 4.61 -15.20
C GLY A 151 4.25 3.12 -15.01
N VAL A 152 3.85 2.40 -16.05
CA VAL A 152 3.44 0.99 -15.97
C VAL A 152 4.50 0.05 -15.40
N PRO A 153 5.80 0.11 -15.80
CA PRO A 153 6.80 -0.77 -15.20
C PRO A 153 6.94 -0.58 -13.69
N ALA A 154 7.02 0.68 -13.23
CA ALA A 154 7.12 0.99 -11.81
C ALA A 154 5.90 0.51 -11.03
N SER A 155 4.70 0.68 -11.58
CA SER A 155 3.46 0.24 -10.94
C SER A 155 3.36 -1.29 -10.77
N LEU A 156 3.93 -2.07 -11.68
CA LEU A 156 4.00 -3.53 -11.57
C LEU A 156 4.97 -3.96 -10.46
N VAL A 157 6.17 -3.34 -10.41
CA VAL A 157 7.15 -3.61 -9.35
C VAL A 157 6.59 -3.21 -7.99
N MET A 158 5.87 -2.09 -7.90
CA MET A 158 5.15 -1.67 -6.69
C MET A 158 4.17 -2.74 -6.20
N ALA A 159 3.33 -3.27 -7.10
CA ALA A 159 2.34 -4.29 -6.76
C ALA A 159 3.01 -5.59 -6.27
N ILE A 160 4.12 -6.00 -6.88
CA ILE A 160 4.93 -7.15 -6.46
C ILE A 160 5.53 -6.89 -5.08
N THR A 161 6.19 -5.73 -4.88
CA THR A 161 6.80 -5.33 -3.59
C THR A 161 5.80 -5.41 -2.46
N ARG A 162 4.62 -4.80 -2.64
CA ARG A 162 3.55 -4.81 -1.65
C ARG A 162 3.05 -6.22 -1.34
N SER A 163 2.85 -7.04 -2.38
CA SER A 163 2.34 -8.41 -2.22
C SER A 163 3.35 -9.29 -1.48
N LEU A 164 4.63 -9.23 -1.84
CA LEU A 164 5.69 -9.94 -1.15
C LEU A 164 5.83 -9.48 0.29
N LEU A 165 5.75 -8.17 0.56
CA LEU A 165 5.79 -7.63 1.92
C LEU A 165 4.69 -8.25 2.79
N ARG A 166 3.45 -8.31 2.29
CA ARG A 166 2.31 -8.94 3.01
C ARG A 166 2.56 -10.41 3.29
N ILE A 167 3.08 -11.17 2.31
CA ILE A 167 3.36 -12.59 2.45
C ILE A 167 4.46 -12.82 3.50
N VAL A 168 5.60 -12.13 3.39
CA VAL A 168 6.73 -12.28 4.30
C VAL A 168 6.35 -11.81 5.71
N ALA A 169 5.73 -10.63 5.82
CA ALA A 169 5.33 -10.08 7.10
C ALA A 169 4.14 -10.82 7.75
N SER A 170 3.49 -11.76 7.07
CA SER A 170 2.52 -12.68 7.71
C SER A 170 3.20 -13.72 8.61
N GLN A 171 4.47 -14.01 8.41
CA GLN A 171 5.24 -15.02 9.14
C GLN A 171 6.41 -14.43 9.94
N GLU A 172 6.98 -13.33 9.49
CA GLU A 172 8.11 -12.66 10.12
C GLU A 172 7.67 -11.32 10.75
N SER A 173 8.23 -10.97 11.90
CA SER A 173 7.96 -9.70 12.59
C SER A 173 9.18 -8.79 12.74
N ARG A 174 10.35 -9.21 12.28
CA ARG A 174 11.56 -8.41 12.31
C ARG A 174 11.72 -7.65 10.97
N PRO A 175 11.72 -6.30 10.99
CA PRO A 175 11.82 -5.48 9.77
C PRO A 175 13.04 -5.81 8.91
N ASP A 176 14.21 -6.04 9.52
CA ASP A 176 15.44 -6.39 8.80
C ASP A 176 15.31 -7.71 8.01
N ARG A 177 14.66 -8.72 8.61
CA ARG A 177 14.43 -10.01 7.95
C ARG A 177 13.38 -9.89 6.84
N ILE A 178 12.32 -9.11 7.09
CA ILE A 178 11.30 -8.81 6.07
C ILE A 178 11.99 -8.18 4.85
N VAL A 179 12.74 -7.10 5.05
CA VAL A 179 13.43 -6.38 3.97
C VAL A 179 14.48 -7.25 3.27
N THR A 180 15.24 -8.06 4.01
CA THR A 180 16.21 -9.01 3.43
C THR A 180 15.52 -10.05 2.54
N SER A 181 14.39 -10.59 2.97
CA SER A 181 13.62 -11.57 2.17
C SER A 181 13.05 -10.93 0.91
N LEU A 182 12.50 -9.71 1.01
CA LEU A 182 12.02 -8.96 -0.15
C LEU A 182 13.16 -8.71 -1.14
N ASN A 183 14.31 -8.21 -0.64
CA ASN A 183 15.48 -7.95 -1.48
C ASN A 183 15.90 -9.19 -2.28
N ASN A 184 16.01 -10.33 -1.63
CA ASN A 184 16.44 -11.55 -2.29
C ASN A 184 15.44 -12.00 -3.37
N SER A 185 14.14 -12.04 -3.04
CA SER A 185 13.10 -12.43 -4.00
C SER A 185 13.00 -11.48 -5.18
N MET A 186 13.13 -10.18 -4.95
CA MET A 186 13.06 -9.19 -6.03
C MET A 186 14.32 -9.17 -6.90
N SER A 187 15.50 -9.33 -6.30
CA SER A 187 16.76 -9.37 -7.05
C SER A 187 16.83 -10.54 -8.02
N GLU A 188 16.21 -11.69 -7.70
CA GLU A 188 16.15 -12.86 -8.61
C GLU A 188 15.30 -12.59 -9.86
N MET A 189 14.34 -11.69 -9.80
CA MET A 189 13.39 -11.40 -10.89
C MET A 189 13.68 -10.05 -11.57
N ASN A 190 14.79 -9.38 -11.25
CA ASN A 190 15.05 -7.99 -11.64
C ASN A 190 15.83 -7.86 -12.95
N GLU A 191 15.28 -8.35 -14.07
CA GLU A 191 15.86 -8.14 -15.41
C GLU A 191 15.85 -6.68 -15.85
N SER A 192 14.93 -5.87 -15.30
CA SER A 192 14.76 -4.46 -15.66
C SER A 192 15.66 -3.50 -14.90
N ASN A 193 16.49 -4.00 -13.98
CA ASN A 193 17.36 -3.20 -13.09
C ASN A 193 16.61 -2.10 -12.31
N MET A 194 15.35 -2.33 -11.96
CA MET A 194 14.56 -1.43 -11.13
C MET A 194 14.80 -1.75 -9.65
N PHE A 195 14.93 -0.73 -8.84
CA PHE A 195 15.08 -0.86 -7.40
C PHE A 195 13.94 -0.17 -6.66
N VAL A 196 13.80 -0.47 -5.38
CA VAL A 196 12.78 0.15 -4.53
C VAL A 196 13.42 0.72 -3.28
N THR A 197 13.19 1.99 -3.00
CA THR A 197 13.44 2.56 -1.69
C THR A 197 12.30 2.16 -0.77
N LEU A 198 12.59 1.66 0.43
CA LEU A 198 11.56 1.13 1.32
C LEU A 198 11.87 1.40 2.78
N PHE A 199 10.91 1.96 3.50
CA PHE A 199 10.91 2.02 4.95
C PHE A 199 9.87 1.02 5.50
N VAL A 200 10.28 0.14 6.41
CA VAL A 200 9.41 -0.83 7.08
C VAL A 200 9.46 -0.61 8.58
N GLY A 201 8.30 -0.37 9.18
CA GLY A 201 8.14 -0.22 10.62
C GLY A 201 7.23 -1.29 11.21
N VAL A 202 7.56 -1.74 12.43
CA VAL A 202 6.75 -2.63 13.25
C VAL A 202 6.65 -2.05 14.66
N LEU A 203 5.47 -1.63 15.04
CA LEU A 203 5.16 -1.08 16.35
C LEU A 203 4.41 -2.11 17.18
N ASP A 204 5.01 -2.54 18.29
CA ASP A 204 4.34 -3.34 19.31
C ASP A 204 3.45 -2.41 20.14
N LEU A 205 2.14 -2.48 19.92
CA LEU A 205 1.18 -1.59 20.55
C LEU A 205 1.10 -1.72 22.07
N PRO A 206 1.20 -2.91 22.66
CA PRO A 206 1.30 -3.08 24.10
C PRO A 206 2.47 -2.39 24.78
N THR A 207 3.64 -2.34 24.17
CA THR A 207 4.87 -1.86 24.78
C THR A 207 5.35 -0.51 24.28
N GLY A 208 4.87 -0.05 23.12
CA GLY A 208 5.43 1.12 22.41
C GLY A 208 6.78 0.85 21.78
N ARG A 209 7.23 -0.42 21.75
CA ARG A 209 8.48 -0.82 21.11
C ARG A 209 8.35 -0.69 19.59
N PHE A 210 9.14 0.21 19.03
CA PHE A 210 9.16 0.48 17.61
C PHE A 210 10.45 -0.04 17.00
N ARG A 211 10.31 -1.01 16.09
CA ARG A 211 11.39 -1.59 15.29
C ARG A 211 11.22 -1.14 13.85
N TYR A 212 12.33 -0.78 13.20
CA TYR A 212 12.27 -0.33 11.83
C TYR A 212 13.54 -0.68 11.05
N CYS A 213 13.38 -0.75 9.75
CA CYS A 213 14.47 -0.93 8.80
C CYS A 213 14.26 0.02 7.64
N ASN A 214 15.26 0.85 7.34
CA ASN A 214 15.24 1.76 6.21
C ASN A 214 16.13 1.20 5.09
N ALA A 215 15.56 0.91 3.94
CA ALA A 215 16.24 0.46 2.74
C ALA A 215 16.34 1.61 1.71
N GLY A 216 17.17 2.61 2.00
CA GLY A 216 17.45 3.73 1.10
C GLY A 216 16.30 4.71 0.90
N HIS A 217 15.27 4.71 1.76
CA HIS A 217 14.13 5.60 1.69
C HIS A 217 14.36 6.88 2.53
N ASN A 218 13.58 7.92 2.26
CA ASN A 218 13.58 9.15 3.07
C ASN A 218 13.35 8.83 4.54
N ALA A 219 14.06 9.50 5.42
CA ALA A 219 13.89 9.34 6.85
C ALA A 219 12.50 9.85 7.27
N PRO A 220 11.70 9.08 8.04
CA PRO A 220 10.47 9.59 8.61
C PRO A 220 10.69 10.79 9.53
N VAL A 221 9.67 11.64 9.64
CA VAL A 221 9.64 12.65 10.71
C VAL A 221 8.97 12.03 11.94
N ILE A 222 9.60 12.18 13.09
CA ILE A 222 9.02 11.82 14.39
C ILE A 222 8.56 13.08 15.13
N ILE A 223 7.30 13.06 15.56
CA ILE A 223 6.72 14.05 16.47
C ILE A 223 6.59 13.35 17.81
N ASP A 224 7.45 13.67 18.78
CA ASP A 224 7.46 12.97 20.06
C ASP A 224 6.17 13.20 20.87
N GLY A 225 5.67 12.15 21.51
CA GLY A 225 4.44 12.21 22.28
C GLY A 225 4.55 12.98 23.59
N SER A 226 5.77 13.08 24.16
CA SER A 226 6.00 13.67 25.47
C SER A 226 6.28 15.18 25.42
N ASP A 227 7.27 15.61 24.61
CA ASP A 227 7.71 17.00 24.52
C ASP A 227 7.23 17.73 23.25
N LYS A 228 6.60 16.98 22.35
CA LYS A 228 6.11 17.51 21.06
C LYS A 228 7.20 18.08 20.16
N SER A 229 8.42 17.61 20.34
CA SER A 229 9.53 17.89 19.41
C SER A 229 9.26 17.27 18.05
N VAL A 230 9.66 17.97 16.99
CA VAL A 230 9.53 17.53 15.60
C VAL A 230 10.92 17.41 15.02
N ALA A 231 11.32 16.20 14.64
CA ALA A 231 12.67 15.93 14.13
C ALA A 231 12.64 14.79 13.09
N MET A 232 13.67 14.70 12.27
CA MET A 232 13.90 13.52 11.43
C MET A 232 14.27 12.33 12.33
N LEU A 233 13.69 11.17 12.05
CA LEU A 233 14.04 9.92 12.72
C LEU A 233 15.48 9.55 12.33
N ASP A 234 16.29 9.18 13.33
CA ASP A 234 17.63 8.67 13.05
C ASP A 234 17.53 7.30 12.36
N VAL A 235 18.02 7.20 11.13
CA VAL A 235 17.98 5.99 10.32
C VAL A 235 19.37 5.60 9.86
N LYS A 236 19.72 4.33 10.02
CA LYS A 236 20.96 3.79 9.45
C LYS A 236 20.84 3.71 7.93
N PRO A 237 21.85 4.14 7.18
CA PRO A 237 21.85 4.04 5.73
C PRO A 237 21.97 2.57 5.31
N ASN A 238 21.02 2.10 4.53
CA ASN A 238 21.08 0.86 3.75
C ASN A 238 20.83 1.20 2.28
N LEU A 239 21.24 0.31 1.37
CA LEU A 239 20.87 0.45 -0.05
C LEU A 239 19.38 0.15 -0.25
N PRO A 240 18.74 0.69 -1.30
CA PRO A 240 17.44 0.23 -1.75
C PRO A 240 17.42 -1.28 -2.03
N ILE A 241 16.24 -1.88 -1.93
CA ILE A 241 16.06 -3.31 -2.28
C ILE A 241 16.14 -3.54 -3.79
N ALA A 242 16.47 -4.77 -4.18
CA ALA A 242 16.66 -5.24 -5.55
C ALA A 242 17.90 -4.67 -6.29
N ILE A 243 18.83 -3.98 -5.59
CA ILE A 243 20.11 -3.57 -6.17
C ILE A 243 21.15 -4.70 -6.11
N LEU A 244 21.23 -5.39 -4.96
CA LEU A 244 22.25 -6.40 -4.73
C LEU A 244 21.65 -7.62 -4.01
N GLN A 245 21.68 -8.77 -4.69
CA GLN A 245 21.22 -10.03 -4.10
C GLN A 245 22.09 -10.43 -2.90
N GLY A 246 21.47 -11.02 -1.88
CA GLY A 246 22.16 -11.50 -0.67
C GLY A 246 22.58 -10.41 0.32
N MET A 247 22.22 -9.16 0.05
CA MET A 247 22.46 -8.04 0.99
C MET A 247 21.68 -8.26 2.28
N LYS A 248 22.33 -7.98 3.42
CA LYS A 248 21.70 -7.98 4.74
C LYS A 248 21.40 -6.55 5.15
N PHE A 249 20.21 -6.35 5.68
CA PHE A 249 19.75 -5.05 6.16
C PHE A 249 19.86 -4.98 7.69
N GLU A 250 20.07 -3.79 8.21
CA GLU A 250 20.14 -3.56 9.65
C GLU A 250 18.83 -2.98 10.19
N MET A 251 18.39 -3.50 11.31
CA MET A 251 17.21 -3.01 12.05
C MET A 251 17.66 -2.03 13.13
N GLN A 252 16.83 -1.03 13.37
CA GLN A 252 16.92 -0.16 14.53
C GLN A 252 15.70 -0.37 15.44
N GLU A 253 15.87 -0.09 16.71
CA GLU A 253 14.81 -0.24 17.71
C GLU A 253 14.80 0.96 18.66
N THR A 254 13.63 1.47 18.98
CA THR A 254 13.40 2.48 20.00
C THR A 254 12.07 2.23 20.72
N ILE A 255 11.83 2.92 21.82
CA ILE A 255 10.51 2.93 22.49
C ILE A 255 9.89 4.29 22.23
N ILE A 256 8.70 4.32 21.68
CA ILE A 256 7.95 5.56 21.44
C ILE A 256 6.86 5.76 22.50
N ASN A 257 6.70 7.02 22.93
CA ASN A 257 5.72 7.41 23.92
C ASN A 257 4.30 7.51 23.32
N PRO A 258 3.26 7.28 24.10
CA PRO A 258 1.90 7.60 23.68
C PRO A 258 1.78 9.07 23.23
N GLY A 259 1.10 9.28 22.11
CA GLY A 259 1.01 10.59 21.46
C GLY A 259 2.06 10.83 20.38
N THR A 260 3.09 9.97 20.27
CA THR A 260 4.10 10.05 19.19
C THR A 260 3.45 9.79 17.84
N CYS A 261 3.77 10.62 16.86
CA CYS A 261 3.37 10.46 15.46
C CYS A 261 4.61 10.26 14.58
N LEU A 262 4.55 9.24 13.73
CA LEU A 262 5.52 8.97 12.67
C LEU A 262 4.90 9.43 11.36
N PHE A 263 5.51 10.43 10.73
CA PHE A 263 5.11 10.94 9.42
C PHE A 263 6.12 10.46 8.38
N MET A 264 5.67 9.63 7.46
CA MET A 264 6.47 9.06 6.36
C MET A 264 6.00 9.64 5.04
N TYR A 265 6.92 9.80 4.11
CA TYR A 265 6.66 10.45 2.84
C TYR A 265 7.64 9.97 1.77
N THR A 266 7.27 10.10 0.50
CA THR A 266 8.16 9.94 -0.64
C THR A 266 8.73 11.28 -1.07
N ASP A 267 9.80 11.26 -1.86
CA ASP A 267 10.52 12.46 -2.32
C ASP A 267 9.63 13.43 -3.10
N GLY A 268 8.56 12.94 -3.77
CA GLY A 268 7.57 13.79 -4.43
C GLY A 268 6.91 14.84 -3.52
N LEU A 269 7.00 14.69 -2.19
CA LEU A 269 6.59 15.75 -1.26
C LEU A 269 7.63 16.89 -1.22
N THR A 270 8.88 16.56 -0.97
CA THR A 270 9.95 17.55 -0.79
C THR A 270 10.46 18.09 -2.11
N GLU A 271 10.34 17.32 -3.18
CA GLU A 271 10.72 17.70 -4.54
C GLU A 271 9.55 18.31 -5.35
N ALA A 272 8.39 18.54 -4.72
CA ALA A 272 7.30 19.27 -5.38
C ALA A 272 7.78 20.66 -5.82
N GLU A 273 7.66 20.94 -7.13
CA GLU A 273 8.15 22.16 -7.75
C GLU A 273 7.06 23.23 -7.92
N ASN A 274 7.42 24.48 -7.70
CA ASN A 274 6.59 25.62 -8.09
C ASN A 274 6.88 26.06 -9.54
N LYS A 275 6.17 27.09 -10.04
CA LYS A 275 6.40 27.66 -11.38
C LYS A 275 7.80 28.27 -11.57
N ALA A 276 8.48 28.65 -10.49
CA ALA A 276 9.83 29.17 -10.50
C ALA A 276 10.90 28.06 -10.42
N LYS A 277 10.49 26.79 -10.32
CA LYS A 277 11.35 25.62 -10.15
C LYS A 277 12.02 25.54 -8.78
N ASP A 278 11.48 26.23 -7.78
CA ASP A 278 11.90 26.01 -6.39
C ASP A 278 11.24 24.73 -5.88
N LEU A 279 11.94 24.01 -5.01
CA LEU A 279 11.44 22.82 -4.35
C LEU A 279 10.69 23.17 -3.06
N PHE A 280 9.70 22.38 -2.69
CA PHE A 280 8.99 22.50 -1.40
C PHE A 280 9.98 22.37 -0.22
N GLY A 281 10.76 21.30 -0.21
CA GLY A 281 11.89 21.08 0.69
C GLY A 281 11.52 20.66 2.12
N ASP A 282 12.52 20.14 2.84
CA ASP A 282 12.36 19.64 4.21
C ASP A 282 11.96 20.75 5.20
N ASP A 283 12.49 21.96 5.04
CA ASP A 283 12.21 23.07 5.96
C ASP A 283 10.72 23.43 6.00
N ARG A 284 10.06 23.49 4.83
CA ARG A 284 8.62 23.77 4.76
C ARG A 284 7.79 22.62 5.32
N MET A 285 8.20 21.38 5.01
CA MET A 285 7.57 20.18 5.55
C MET A 285 7.63 20.17 7.09
N LEU A 286 8.81 20.34 7.68
CA LEU A 286 9.00 20.38 9.14
C LEU A 286 8.25 21.53 9.81
N ALA A 287 8.23 22.71 9.16
CA ALA A 287 7.47 23.86 9.64
C ALA A 287 5.96 23.58 9.68
N GLU A 288 5.41 22.90 8.66
CA GLU A 288 4.01 22.56 8.62
C GLU A 288 3.64 21.47 9.65
N LEU A 289 4.48 20.44 9.81
CA LEU A 289 4.31 19.42 10.84
C LEU A 289 4.39 20.02 12.26
N THR A 290 5.24 21.02 12.48
CA THR A 290 5.32 21.73 13.76
C THR A 290 4.02 22.47 14.10
N LYS A 291 3.35 23.05 13.09
CA LYS A 291 2.03 23.72 13.29
C LYS A 291 0.92 22.71 13.58
N THR A 292 1.03 21.50 13.05
CA THR A 292 -0.02 20.47 13.07
C THR A 292 0.25 19.33 14.07
N LYS A 293 1.31 19.44 14.88
CA LYS A 293 1.80 18.35 15.77
C LYS A 293 0.75 17.79 16.74
N ASP A 294 -0.22 18.58 17.14
CA ASP A 294 -1.29 18.17 18.06
C ASP A 294 -2.53 17.62 17.35
N GLN A 295 -2.61 17.75 16.03
CA GLN A 295 -3.75 17.34 15.21
C GLN A 295 -3.76 15.82 14.97
N SER A 296 -4.89 15.31 14.48
CA SER A 296 -5.03 13.91 14.04
C SER A 296 -4.17 13.62 12.81
N SER A 297 -3.88 12.33 12.57
CA SER A 297 -3.14 11.88 11.38
C SER A 297 -3.79 12.38 10.08
N LYS A 298 -5.12 12.39 10.01
CA LYS A 298 -5.86 12.91 8.87
C LYS A 298 -5.65 14.41 8.65
N GLU A 299 -5.77 15.20 9.73
CA GLU A 299 -5.59 16.66 9.65
C GLU A 299 -4.17 17.03 9.26
N GLN A 300 -3.15 16.33 9.80
CA GLN A 300 -1.74 16.54 9.44
C GLN A 300 -1.51 16.34 7.92
N ILE A 301 -1.99 15.24 7.36
CA ILE A 301 -1.84 14.95 5.93
C ILE A 301 -2.67 15.94 5.09
N THR A 302 -3.89 16.26 5.49
CA THR A 302 -4.73 17.23 4.76
C THR A 302 -4.08 18.60 4.70
N ARG A 303 -3.53 19.09 5.83
CA ARG A 303 -2.82 20.37 5.89
C ARG A 303 -1.52 20.36 5.07
N MET A 304 -0.80 19.26 5.09
CA MET A 304 0.40 19.12 4.25
C MET A 304 0.04 19.19 2.76
N LEU A 305 -1.02 18.51 2.31
CA LEU A 305 -1.53 18.59 0.95
C LEU A 305 -1.92 20.03 0.57
N GLU A 306 -2.63 20.74 1.44
CA GLU A 306 -2.99 22.15 1.23
C GLU A 306 -1.74 23.05 1.10
N ALA A 307 -0.72 22.80 1.94
CA ALA A 307 0.54 23.56 1.90
C ALA A 307 1.30 23.32 0.58
N VAL A 308 1.42 22.07 0.14
CA VAL A 308 2.02 21.72 -1.15
C VAL A 308 1.24 22.34 -2.30
N HIS A 309 -0.09 22.18 -2.33
CA HIS A 309 -0.94 22.75 -3.38
C HIS A 309 -0.80 24.28 -3.47
N THR A 310 -0.72 24.95 -2.34
CA THR A 310 -0.52 26.40 -2.28
C THR A 310 0.87 26.80 -2.83
N PHE A 311 1.89 26.01 -2.50
CA PHE A 311 3.26 26.26 -2.94
C PHE A 311 3.47 26.06 -4.43
N VAL A 312 2.93 24.95 -4.99
CA VAL A 312 3.09 24.64 -6.44
C VAL A 312 2.31 25.59 -7.34
N ASP A 313 1.25 26.24 -6.84
CA ASP A 313 0.45 27.26 -7.56
C ASP A 313 0.07 26.85 -8.99
N GLY A 314 -0.36 25.60 -9.15
CA GLY A 314 -0.78 25.05 -10.46
C GLY A 314 0.37 24.65 -11.40
N ALA A 315 1.61 24.50 -10.90
CA ALA A 315 2.65 23.80 -11.62
C ALA A 315 2.30 22.32 -11.80
N GLU A 316 2.78 21.69 -12.86
CA GLU A 316 2.56 20.28 -13.13
C GLU A 316 3.30 19.41 -12.10
N GLN A 317 2.62 18.38 -11.58
CA GLN A 317 3.20 17.45 -10.62
C GLN A 317 4.31 16.62 -11.28
N SER A 318 5.52 16.66 -10.72
CA SER A 318 6.71 16.01 -11.25
C SER A 318 6.83 14.54 -10.85
N ASP A 319 6.42 14.18 -9.62
CA ASP A 319 6.50 12.83 -9.08
C ASP A 319 5.27 12.44 -8.25
N ASP A 320 5.14 11.14 -7.93
CA ASP A 320 4.08 10.63 -7.09
C ASP A 320 4.17 11.27 -5.69
N LEU A 321 3.05 11.69 -5.12
CA LEU A 321 2.99 12.35 -3.82
C LEU A 321 2.35 11.39 -2.82
N THR A 322 3.19 10.78 -1.98
CA THR A 322 2.75 9.78 -1.00
C THR A 322 3.12 10.19 0.41
N MET A 323 2.16 10.08 1.30
CA MET A 323 2.33 10.35 2.73
C MET A 323 1.50 9.38 3.57
N ILE A 324 2.04 8.98 4.71
CA ILE A 324 1.31 8.24 5.73
C ILE A 324 1.71 8.76 7.12
N ALA A 325 0.72 9.07 7.94
CA ALA A 325 0.91 9.44 9.34
C ALA A 325 0.37 8.32 10.25
N VAL A 326 1.20 7.85 11.17
CA VAL A 326 0.89 6.81 12.15
C VAL A 326 1.08 7.40 13.54
N LYS A 327 -0.02 7.67 14.24
CA LYS A 327 0.01 8.23 15.60
C LYS A 327 -0.31 7.14 16.62
N TYR A 328 0.67 6.86 17.47
CA TYR A 328 0.53 5.95 18.60
C TYR A 328 -0.22 6.66 19.72
N LYS A 329 -1.46 6.29 19.95
CA LYS A 329 -2.34 6.96 20.93
C LYS A 329 -2.44 6.23 22.25
N ARG A 330 -1.71 5.15 22.46
CA ARG A 330 -1.92 4.35 23.64
C ARG A 330 -2.18 5.28 24.84
N LYS A 331 -3.44 5.34 25.30
CA LYS A 331 -3.64 5.42 26.74
C LYS A 331 -2.85 4.27 27.29
N GLN A 332 -1.95 4.51 28.27
CA GLN A 332 -1.61 3.43 29.16
C GLN A 332 -2.94 2.75 29.47
N ARG A 333 -3.25 1.65 28.77
CA ARG A 333 -4.08 0.65 29.41
C ARG A 333 -3.22 0.31 30.58
N ASP A 334 -3.53 0.93 31.70
CA ASP A 334 -2.87 0.61 32.95
C ASP A 334 -2.95 -0.91 33.02
N THR A 335 -1.80 -1.55 32.80
CA THR A 335 -1.63 -2.92 33.26
C THR A 335 -1.74 -2.69 34.75
N LYS A 336 -2.95 -2.69 35.26
CA LYS A 336 -3.19 -2.49 36.69
C LYS A 336 -2.42 -3.53 37.49
N PHE A 337 -2.04 -4.60 36.78
CA PHE A 337 -1.40 -5.73 37.40
C PHE A 337 -0.45 -6.42 36.41
N TYR A 338 0.78 -6.67 36.83
CA TYR A 338 1.77 -7.51 36.16
C TYR A 338 2.38 -8.48 37.21
N ARG A 339 2.44 -9.74 36.85
CA ARG A 339 3.13 -10.76 37.62
C ARG A 339 3.95 -11.64 36.71
N LYS A 340 5.06 -12.15 37.26
CA LYS A 340 5.95 -13.08 36.59
C LYS A 340 6.46 -14.12 37.58
N ILE A 341 6.40 -15.39 37.17
CA ILE A 341 7.09 -16.47 37.88
C ILE A 341 7.95 -17.28 36.91
N THR A 342 9.00 -17.89 37.41
CA THR A 342 9.79 -18.86 36.67
C THR A 342 9.65 -20.21 37.36
N LEU A 343 9.30 -21.22 36.58
CA LEU A 343 9.11 -22.61 36.99
C LEU A 343 10.15 -23.47 36.29
N HIS A 344 10.53 -24.57 36.92
CA HIS A 344 11.27 -25.63 36.26
C HIS A 344 10.30 -26.64 35.63
N ASN A 345 10.78 -27.43 34.66
CA ASN A 345 10.01 -28.53 34.08
C ASN A 345 9.85 -29.72 35.05
N ASP A 346 9.37 -29.42 36.26
CA ASP A 346 9.13 -30.37 37.34
C ASP A 346 7.67 -30.25 37.79
N ILE A 347 6.92 -31.35 37.69
CA ILE A 347 5.49 -31.41 38.04
C ILE A 347 5.22 -30.97 39.50
N ARG A 348 6.21 -31.07 40.36
CA ARG A 348 6.11 -30.62 41.76
C ARG A 348 5.99 -29.11 41.91
N GLU A 349 6.28 -28.33 40.86
CA GLU A 349 6.11 -26.88 40.85
C GLU A 349 4.69 -26.46 40.47
N THR A 350 3.81 -27.36 40.03
CA THR A 350 2.41 -27.08 39.67
C THR A 350 1.64 -26.27 40.72
N PRO A 351 1.77 -26.51 42.04
CA PRO A 351 1.05 -25.72 43.05
C PRO A 351 1.35 -24.22 43.01
N ARG A 352 2.54 -23.82 42.53
CA ARG A 352 2.93 -22.42 42.38
C ARG A 352 2.11 -21.68 41.29
N ILE A 353 1.46 -22.41 40.38
CA ILE A 353 0.55 -21.83 39.37
C ILE A 353 -0.74 -21.39 40.08
N ALA A 354 -1.24 -22.17 41.04
CA ALA A 354 -2.40 -21.82 41.85
C ALA A 354 -2.11 -20.57 42.73
N ASP A 355 -0.96 -20.52 43.40
CA ASP A 355 -0.53 -19.33 44.16
C ASP A 355 -0.43 -18.09 43.27
N PHE A 356 0.09 -18.26 42.03
CA PHE A 356 0.18 -17.20 41.05
C PHE A 356 -1.20 -16.69 40.60
N MET A 357 -2.18 -17.59 40.45
CA MET A 357 -3.56 -17.22 40.14
C MET A 357 -4.25 -16.53 41.31
N ASP A 358 -4.02 -16.96 42.53
CA ASP A 358 -4.59 -16.33 43.74
C ASP A 358 -4.12 -14.88 43.89
N ASP A 359 -2.84 -14.58 43.58
CA ASP A 359 -2.31 -13.24 43.54
C ASP A 359 -3.06 -12.37 42.50
N ILE A 360 -3.34 -12.93 41.32
CA ILE A 360 -4.07 -12.25 40.24
C ILE A 360 -5.51 -11.96 40.67
N VAL A 361 -6.19 -12.94 41.28
CA VAL A 361 -7.56 -12.80 41.78
C VAL A 361 -7.65 -11.70 42.85
N GLY A 362 -6.69 -11.67 43.77
CA GLY A 362 -6.63 -10.67 44.85
C GLY A 362 -6.53 -9.24 44.32
N GLU A 363 -5.80 -9.03 43.23
CA GLU A 363 -5.56 -7.71 42.64
C GLU A 363 -6.63 -7.29 41.58
N THR A 364 -7.19 -8.26 40.85
CA THR A 364 -8.11 -8.01 39.74
C THR A 364 -9.57 -8.10 40.13
N GLY A 365 -9.88 -8.79 41.20
CA GLY A 365 -11.26 -9.01 41.72
C GLY A 365 -12.12 -9.88 40.79
N ILE A 366 -11.52 -10.73 39.94
CA ILE A 366 -12.27 -11.69 39.12
C ILE A 366 -13.03 -12.68 39.99
N ASP A 367 -14.18 -13.13 39.48
CA ASP A 367 -15.01 -14.05 40.20
C ASP A 367 -14.38 -15.45 40.35
N MET A 368 -14.82 -16.21 41.33
CA MET A 368 -14.24 -17.52 41.70
C MET A 368 -14.43 -18.56 40.58
N ALA A 369 -15.51 -18.50 39.81
CA ALA A 369 -15.77 -19.46 38.72
C ALA A 369 -14.84 -19.21 37.54
N LEU A 370 -14.62 -17.95 37.16
CA LEU A 370 -13.67 -17.57 36.13
C LEU A 370 -12.24 -17.89 36.56
N SER A 371 -11.88 -17.60 37.84
CA SER A 371 -10.58 -17.94 38.40
C SER A 371 -10.27 -19.44 38.31
N ALA A 372 -11.21 -20.30 38.70
CA ALA A 372 -11.04 -21.75 38.61
C ALA A 372 -10.83 -22.24 37.18
N SER A 373 -11.57 -21.66 36.23
CA SER A 373 -11.44 -21.96 34.79
C SER A 373 -10.08 -21.53 34.22
N LEU A 374 -9.60 -20.35 34.61
CA LEU A 374 -8.30 -19.82 34.20
C LEU A 374 -7.14 -20.61 34.79
N ASN A 375 -7.25 -20.96 36.07
CA ASN A 375 -6.24 -21.80 36.75
C ASN A 375 -6.10 -23.15 36.04
N LEU A 376 -7.23 -23.80 35.73
CA LEU A 376 -7.23 -25.08 35.00
C LEU A 376 -6.56 -24.93 33.62
N ALA A 377 -6.88 -23.88 32.88
CA ALA A 377 -6.29 -23.66 31.57
C ALA A 377 -4.77 -23.38 31.64
N LEU A 378 -4.31 -22.63 32.65
CA LEU A 378 -2.89 -22.37 32.86
C LEU A 378 -2.13 -23.63 33.32
N GLU A 379 -2.71 -24.37 34.24
CA GLU A 379 -2.13 -25.62 34.73
C GLU A 379 -1.95 -26.60 33.57
N GLU A 380 -2.97 -26.82 32.76
CA GLU A 380 -2.89 -27.67 31.56
C GLU A 380 -1.83 -27.18 30.56
N ALA A 381 -1.78 -25.88 30.27
CA ALA A 381 -0.80 -25.33 29.34
C ALA A 381 0.64 -25.49 29.85
N VAL A 382 0.90 -25.20 31.14
CA VAL A 382 2.24 -25.29 31.75
C VAL A 382 2.66 -26.73 31.93
N VAL A 383 1.77 -27.61 32.36
CA VAL A 383 2.05 -29.06 32.53
C VAL A 383 2.36 -29.72 31.19
N ASN A 384 1.71 -29.30 30.10
CA ASN A 384 2.09 -29.76 28.75
C ASN A 384 3.52 -29.36 28.40
N VAL A 385 3.96 -28.13 28.70
CA VAL A 385 5.35 -27.72 28.51
C VAL A 385 6.29 -28.53 29.38
N MET A 386 5.96 -28.75 30.66
CA MET A 386 6.77 -29.57 31.60
C MET A 386 7.00 -30.98 31.08
N ASN A 387 5.94 -31.62 30.55
CA ASN A 387 5.99 -33.02 30.15
C ASN A 387 6.58 -33.26 28.75
N TYR A 388 6.42 -32.27 27.81
CA TYR A 388 6.68 -32.54 26.40
C TYR A 388 7.72 -31.63 25.77
N ALA A 389 8.03 -30.47 26.38
CA ALA A 389 8.95 -29.52 25.77
C ALA A 389 10.43 -29.90 25.99
N TYR A 390 10.74 -30.69 26.96
CA TYR A 390 12.13 -31.05 27.32
C TYR A 390 12.37 -32.54 27.25
N PRO A 391 13.49 -33.00 26.66
CA PRO A 391 13.90 -34.40 26.72
C PRO A 391 14.07 -34.90 28.16
N GLU A 392 13.89 -36.20 28.36
CA GLU A 392 14.02 -36.82 29.66
C GLU A 392 15.41 -36.56 30.28
N GLY A 393 15.44 -36.06 31.51
CA GLY A 393 16.66 -35.73 32.25
C GLY A 393 17.22 -34.33 31.94
N GLN A 394 16.61 -33.54 31.03
CA GLN A 394 16.99 -32.18 30.80
C GLN A 394 16.16 -31.22 31.67
N THR A 395 16.81 -30.34 32.42
CA THR A 395 16.15 -29.26 33.16
C THR A 395 15.98 -28.04 32.31
N GLY A 396 14.77 -27.49 32.21
CA GLY A 396 14.43 -26.26 31.51
C GLY A 396 13.66 -25.30 32.40
N ASN A 397 13.64 -24.03 31.97
CA ASN A 397 12.89 -23.00 32.66
C ASN A 397 11.65 -22.63 31.83
N ILE A 398 10.53 -22.51 32.52
CA ILE A 398 9.25 -22.04 31.98
C ILE A 398 8.93 -20.73 32.65
N VAL A 399 8.78 -19.68 31.84
CA VAL A 399 8.42 -18.35 32.33
C VAL A 399 6.94 -18.14 32.12
N LEU A 400 6.20 -17.88 33.19
CA LEU A 400 4.79 -17.53 33.18
C LEU A 400 4.62 -16.07 33.57
N GLU A 401 4.02 -15.26 32.68
CA GLU A 401 3.73 -13.87 32.91
C GLU A 401 2.23 -13.62 32.78
N ALA A 402 1.67 -12.76 33.64
CA ALA A 402 0.29 -12.29 33.57
C ALA A 402 0.23 -10.78 33.48
N TYR A 403 -0.64 -10.32 32.61
CA TYR A 403 -0.96 -8.91 32.40
C TYR A 403 -2.47 -8.73 32.50
N ALA A 404 -2.93 -7.90 33.44
CA ALA A 404 -4.35 -7.65 33.63
C ALA A 404 -4.68 -6.15 33.56
N ASN A 405 -5.82 -5.84 32.99
CA ASN A 405 -6.50 -4.57 33.08
C ASN A 405 -8.01 -4.78 33.41
N GLU A 406 -8.82 -3.72 33.41
CA GLU A 406 -10.25 -3.83 33.73
C GLU A 406 -11.05 -4.68 32.75
N GLU A 407 -10.56 -4.88 31.52
CA GLU A 407 -11.28 -5.53 30.43
C GLU A 407 -10.74 -6.91 30.07
N ARG A 408 -9.45 -7.15 30.30
CA ARG A 408 -8.75 -8.33 29.76
C ARG A 408 -7.66 -8.86 30.68
N LEU A 409 -7.48 -10.15 30.62
CA LEU A 409 -6.36 -10.87 31.22
C LEU A 409 -5.57 -11.58 30.12
N LYS A 410 -4.25 -11.39 30.09
CA LYS A 410 -3.33 -12.04 29.17
C LYS A 410 -2.27 -12.81 29.95
N PHE A 411 -2.08 -14.08 29.60
CA PHE A 411 -0.97 -14.89 30.08
C PHE A 411 0.01 -15.14 28.92
N VAL A 412 1.29 -15.14 29.22
CA VAL A 412 2.37 -15.51 28.32
C VAL A 412 3.20 -16.60 28.96
N ILE A 413 3.31 -17.75 28.30
CA ILE A 413 4.11 -18.90 28.73
C ILE A 413 5.26 -19.00 27.73
N SER A 414 6.49 -18.87 28.22
CA SER A 414 7.71 -18.95 27.41
C SER A 414 8.62 -20.09 27.89
N ASP A 415 9.19 -20.85 26.94
CA ASP A 415 10.13 -21.92 27.19
C ASP A 415 11.14 -22.10 26.05
N ASN A 416 12.28 -22.72 26.34
CA ASN A 416 13.37 -23.01 25.39
C ASN A 416 13.38 -24.47 24.91
N GLY A 417 12.29 -25.20 25.11
CA GLY A 417 12.18 -26.59 24.72
C GLY A 417 12.02 -26.85 23.23
N VAL A 418 11.66 -28.08 22.88
CA VAL A 418 11.36 -28.45 21.50
C VAL A 418 10.14 -27.67 20.96
N PRO A 419 10.10 -27.31 19.67
CA PRO A 419 8.95 -26.60 19.10
C PRO A 419 7.70 -27.48 19.14
N PHE A 420 6.62 -26.92 19.69
CA PHE A 420 5.31 -27.56 19.67
C PHE A 420 4.23 -26.48 19.57
N ASP A 421 3.46 -26.51 18.49
CA ASP A 421 2.35 -25.57 18.28
C ASP A 421 1.03 -26.21 18.71
N PRO A 422 0.48 -25.84 19.89
CA PRO A 422 -0.79 -26.38 20.37
C PRO A 422 -2.00 -25.89 19.56
N THR A 423 -1.85 -24.88 18.72
CA THR A 423 -2.98 -24.35 17.92
C THR A 423 -3.32 -25.23 16.71
N THR A 424 -2.38 -26.05 16.27
CA THR A 424 -2.53 -26.96 15.11
C THR A 424 -3.04 -28.36 15.47
N THR A 425 -3.17 -28.68 16.74
CA THR A 425 -3.62 -29.99 17.18
C THR A 425 -5.10 -30.23 16.83
N ALA A 426 -5.40 -31.37 16.20
CA ALA A 426 -6.77 -31.75 15.85
C ALA A 426 -7.67 -31.85 17.10
N GLU A 427 -8.94 -31.48 16.96
CA GLU A 427 -9.92 -31.62 18.05
C GLU A 427 -10.11 -33.08 18.40
N PRO A 428 -10.11 -33.43 19.68
CA PRO A 428 -10.37 -34.79 20.11
C PRO A 428 -11.81 -35.18 19.79
N ASP A 429 -12.03 -36.42 19.37
CA ASP A 429 -13.39 -36.96 19.18
C ASP A 429 -14.05 -37.15 20.56
N VAL A 430 -14.89 -36.19 20.92
CA VAL A 430 -15.60 -36.16 22.21
C VAL A 430 -16.68 -37.29 22.33
N ALA A 431 -17.05 -37.91 21.18
CA ALA A 431 -18.05 -38.98 21.10
C ALA A 431 -17.46 -40.39 21.27
N ALA A 432 -16.12 -40.53 21.24
CA ALA A 432 -15.47 -41.83 21.43
C ALA A 432 -15.56 -42.32 22.88
N SER A 433 -15.64 -43.67 23.08
CA SER A 433 -15.68 -44.31 24.41
C SER A 433 -14.42 -43.98 25.22
N ILE A 434 -14.54 -44.01 26.55
CA ILE A 434 -13.42 -43.67 27.49
C ILE A 434 -12.19 -44.56 27.27
N GLU A 435 -12.37 -45.79 26.72
CA GLU A 435 -11.28 -46.74 26.45
C GLU A 435 -10.53 -46.47 25.13
N ASP A 436 -11.13 -45.73 24.18
CA ASP A 436 -10.57 -45.42 22.84
C ASP A 436 -9.98 -44.02 22.74
N ARG A 437 -10.04 -43.21 23.81
CA ARG A 437 -9.50 -41.84 23.80
C ARG A 437 -7.98 -41.85 23.88
N SER A 438 -7.31 -41.27 22.88
CA SER A 438 -5.88 -41.02 22.93
C SER A 438 -5.54 -40.12 24.13
N ILE A 439 -4.65 -40.59 24.99
CA ILE A 439 -4.14 -39.87 26.17
C ILE A 439 -3.27 -38.70 25.64
N GLY A 440 -3.83 -37.48 25.39
CA GLY A 440 -2.98 -36.36 25.03
C GLY A 440 -3.63 -35.16 24.33
N GLY A 441 -4.92 -35.20 23.97
CA GLY A 441 -5.58 -34.09 23.25
C GLY A 441 -6.51 -33.22 24.11
N LEU A 442 -6.92 -33.70 25.27
CA LEU A 442 -7.98 -33.08 26.08
C LEU A 442 -7.54 -31.77 26.74
N GLY A 443 -6.30 -31.68 27.21
CA GLY A 443 -5.77 -30.47 27.86
C GLY A 443 -5.68 -29.27 26.94
N ILE A 444 -5.14 -29.47 25.72
CA ILE A 444 -5.05 -28.42 24.73
C ILE A 444 -6.45 -27.96 24.25
N PHE A 445 -7.37 -28.91 24.06
CA PHE A 445 -8.77 -28.60 23.75
C PHE A 445 -9.40 -27.74 24.85
N LEU A 446 -9.14 -28.06 26.12
CA LEU A 446 -9.67 -27.34 27.28
C LEU A 446 -9.11 -25.89 27.32
N VAL A 447 -7.81 -25.71 27.10
CA VAL A 447 -7.18 -24.39 27.01
C VAL A 447 -7.85 -23.56 25.90
N ARG A 448 -8.03 -24.14 24.72
CA ARG A 448 -8.67 -23.44 23.57
C ARG A 448 -10.15 -23.10 23.83
N HIS A 449 -10.85 -23.89 24.62
CA HIS A 449 -12.26 -23.69 24.94
C HIS A 449 -12.49 -22.69 26.09
N LEU A 450 -11.57 -22.59 27.02
CA LEU A 450 -11.66 -21.69 28.18
C LEU A 450 -11.14 -20.29 27.87
N MET A 451 -10.19 -20.17 26.96
CA MET A 451 -9.62 -18.87 26.52
C MET A 451 -10.30 -18.32 25.29
N ASP A 452 -10.40 -17.00 25.20
CA ASP A 452 -10.99 -16.34 24.02
C ASP A 452 -10.02 -16.30 22.83
N SER A 453 -8.71 -16.35 23.08
CA SER A 453 -7.70 -16.56 22.03
C SER A 453 -6.47 -17.27 22.56
N VAL A 454 -5.89 -18.14 21.72
CA VAL A 454 -4.65 -18.89 21.97
C VAL A 454 -3.76 -18.72 20.75
N ASN A 455 -2.59 -18.12 20.95
CA ASN A 455 -1.60 -17.90 19.91
C ASN A 455 -0.26 -18.52 20.30
N TYR A 456 0.39 -19.18 19.34
CA TYR A 456 1.75 -19.71 19.50
C TYR A 456 2.68 -19.04 18.50
N GLU A 457 3.88 -18.69 18.95
CA GLU A 457 4.97 -18.26 18.09
C GLU A 457 6.30 -18.81 18.61
N ARG A 458 7.28 -18.98 17.69
CA ARG A 458 8.64 -19.34 18.06
C ARG A 458 9.60 -18.27 17.61
N VAL A 459 10.27 -17.62 18.56
CA VAL A 459 11.14 -16.48 18.30
C VAL A 459 12.50 -16.69 18.95
N GLY A 460 13.58 -16.64 18.19
CA GLY A 460 14.94 -16.74 18.71
C GLY A 460 15.29 -18.09 19.39
N GLY A 461 14.52 -19.14 19.10
CA GLY A 461 14.68 -20.45 19.74
C GLY A 461 13.76 -20.67 20.96
N GLU A 462 12.98 -19.69 21.35
CA GLU A 462 12.03 -19.71 22.47
C GLU A 462 10.61 -19.93 21.95
N ASN A 463 9.87 -20.84 22.55
CA ASN A 463 8.44 -21.04 22.35
C ASN A 463 7.69 -19.99 23.16
N ILE A 464 6.69 -19.34 22.60
CA ILE A 464 5.88 -18.32 23.25
C ILE A 464 4.41 -18.65 23.01
N LEU A 465 3.71 -19.09 24.06
CA LEU A 465 2.27 -19.34 24.03
C LEU A 465 1.55 -18.17 24.73
N THR A 466 0.69 -17.47 24.01
CA THR A 466 -0.11 -16.35 24.51
C THR A 466 -1.57 -16.76 24.64
N LEU A 467 -2.12 -16.66 25.84
CA LEU A 467 -3.52 -16.92 26.17
C LEU A 467 -4.21 -15.61 26.54
N ARG A 468 -5.43 -15.34 26.04
CA ARG A 468 -6.19 -14.13 26.37
C ARG A 468 -7.61 -14.46 26.81
N LYS A 469 -8.09 -13.73 27.83
CA LYS A 469 -9.45 -13.78 28.33
C LYS A 469 -10.02 -12.39 28.55
N ASN A 470 -11.21 -12.11 28.03
CA ASN A 470 -11.94 -10.87 28.29
C ASN A 470 -12.62 -10.96 29.67
N LEU A 471 -12.47 -9.91 30.49
CA LEU A 471 -13.04 -9.82 31.84
C LEU A 471 -14.38 -9.10 31.85
N THR A 472 -14.77 -8.43 30.76
CA THR A 472 -16.07 -7.76 30.65
C THR A 472 -17.18 -8.81 30.53
N THR A 473 -17.87 -9.03 31.61
CA THR A 473 -19.21 -9.62 31.60
C THR A 473 -20.15 -8.69 30.86
N THR A 474 -20.72 -9.14 29.77
CA THR A 474 -22.01 -8.60 29.27
C THR A 474 -22.96 -8.55 30.46
N LYS A 475 -23.26 -7.34 30.98
CA LYS A 475 -24.42 -7.16 31.84
C LYS A 475 -25.64 -7.62 31.04
N PRO A 476 -26.52 -8.44 31.67
CA PRO A 476 -27.73 -8.91 31.04
C PRO A 476 -28.68 -7.80 30.61
#